data_b18635a06380e18a3476337adb8974d9
#
_entry.id   b18635a06380e18a3476337adb8974d9
#
_cell.length_a   1.000
_cell.length_b   1.000
_cell.length_c   1.000
_cell.angle_alpha   90.00
_cell.angle_beta   90.00
_cell.angle_gamma   90.00
#
_symmetry.space_group_name_H-M   'P 1'
#
loop_
_entity.id
_entity.type
_entity.pdbx_description
1 polymer ?
#
loop_
_entity_poly.entity_id
_entity_poly.type
_entity_poly.pdbx_seq_one_letter_code
_entity_poly.pdbx_strand_id
1 'polypeptide(L)'
;MAHEILIVDDEADIRELTSGILEDEGYQTRSAANSADALAAVEVRRPSLVLLDIWLQGSDLDGLGILKALKENHPTIPVLMMSGHGTIETAVTALQDG
;
A
#
# COMPACT_ATOMS: atom_id res chain seq x y z
N MET A 1 -8.31 5.76 16.88
CA MET A 1 -8.67 4.85 15.76
C MET A 1 -7.41 4.33 15.12
N ALA A 2 -7.42 3.05 14.74
CA ALA A 2 -6.27 2.46 14.08
C ALA A 2 -6.15 2.99 12.65
N HIS A 3 -4.92 3.22 12.20
CA HIS A 3 -4.65 3.51 10.80
C HIS A 3 -4.83 2.25 9.98
N GLU A 4 -5.35 2.41 8.77
CA GLU A 4 -5.50 1.31 7.83
C GLU A 4 -4.50 1.50 6.68
N ILE A 5 -3.77 0.46 6.38
CA ILE A 5 -2.75 0.48 5.33
C ILE A 5 -3.17 -0.49 4.22
N LEU A 6 -3.20 0.02 2.99
CA LEU A 6 -3.43 -0.81 1.81
C LEU A 6 -2.08 -1.24 1.26
N ILE A 7 -1.87 -2.55 1.16
CA ILE A 7 -0.63 -3.14 0.66
C ILE A 7 -0.87 -3.60 -0.78
N VAL A 8 -0.12 -3.06 -1.73
CA VAL A 8 -0.26 -3.41 -3.14
C VAL A 8 1.02 -4.11 -3.59
N ASP A 9 0.93 -5.41 -3.81
CA ASP A 9 2.06 -6.25 -4.21
C ASP A 9 1.51 -7.47 -4.94
N ASP A 10 2.15 -7.90 -6.02
CA ASP A 10 1.72 -9.04 -6.80
C ASP A 10 2.10 -10.39 -6.17
N GLU A 11 2.98 -10.40 -5.17
CA GLU A 11 3.40 -11.62 -4.48
C GLU A 11 2.60 -11.82 -3.19
N ALA A 12 1.86 -12.93 -3.12
CA ALA A 12 1.02 -13.24 -1.95
C ALA A 12 1.83 -13.35 -0.66
N ASP A 13 3.01 -13.97 -0.73
CA ASP A 13 3.88 -14.15 0.43
C ASP A 13 4.33 -12.81 1.01
N ILE A 14 4.64 -11.85 0.13
CA ILE A 14 5.07 -10.52 0.57
C ILE A 14 3.90 -9.76 1.18
N ARG A 15 2.71 -9.85 0.58
CA ARG A 15 1.51 -9.23 1.16
C ARG A 15 1.25 -9.75 2.56
N GLU A 16 1.32 -11.07 2.74
CA GLU A 16 1.08 -11.71 4.03
C GLU A 16 2.12 -11.32 5.07
N LEU A 17 3.39 -11.35 4.70
CA LEU A 17 4.49 -10.96 5.60
C LEU A 17 4.36 -9.50 6.02
N THR A 18 4.12 -8.61 5.06
CA THR A 18 3.98 -7.18 5.32
C THR A 18 2.78 -6.91 6.21
N SER A 19 1.66 -7.56 5.94
CA SER A 19 0.45 -7.44 6.75
C SER A 19 0.71 -7.85 8.20
N GLY A 20 1.38 -8.99 8.41
CA GLY A 20 1.69 -9.47 9.75
C GLY A 20 2.55 -8.49 10.54
N ILE A 21 3.58 -7.93 9.90
CA ILE A 21 4.46 -6.96 10.55
C ILE A 21 3.68 -5.70 10.95
N LEU A 22 2.84 -5.19 10.06
CA LEU A 22 2.08 -3.98 10.33
C LEU A 22 1.00 -4.21 11.40
N GLU A 23 0.36 -5.36 11.38
CA GLU A 23 -0.63 -5.70 12.39
C GLU A 23 0.00 -5.83 13.78
N ASP A 24 1.22 -6.35 13.84
CA ASP A 24 1.97 -6.41 15.11
C ASP A 24 2.26 -5.02 15.67
N GLU A 25 2.34 -4.00 14.82
CA GLU A 25 2.53 -2.62 15.22
C GLU A 25 1.20 -1.90 15.55
N GLY A 26 0.08 -2.60 15.43
CA GLY A 26 -1.24 -2.05 15.77
C GLY A 26 -2.01 -1.45 14.62
N TYR A 27 -1.56 -1.63 13.38
CA TYR A 27 -2.27 -1.13 12.20
C TYR A 27 -3.23 -2.17 11.66
N GLN A 28 -4.30 -1.71 11.01
CA GLN A 28 -5.16 -2.58 10.22
C GLN A 28 -4.62 -2.62 8.79
N THR A 29 -4.78 -3.76 8.12
CA THR A 29 -4.28 -3.90 6.75
C THR A 29 -5.34 -4.44 5.82
N ARG A 30 -5.26 -4.01 4.57
CA ARG A 30 -5.93 -4.63 3.42
C ARG A 30 -4.87 -4.84 2.36
N SER A 31 -5.12 -5.71 1.41
CA SER A 31 -4.14 -5.97 0.35
C SER A 31 -4.79 -6.07 -1.02
N ALA A 32 -4.00 -5.80 -2.04
CA ALA A 32 -4.40 -5.90 -3.43
C ALA A 32 -3.23 -6.47 -4.23
N ALA A 33 -3.53 -7.31 -5.22
CA ALA A 33 -2.53 -7.99 -6.02
C ALA A 33 -2.22 -7.27 -7.35
N ASN A 34 -3.06 -6.31 -7.74
CA ASN A 34 -2.94 -5.64 -9.03
C ASN A 34 -3.59 -4.26 -8.98
N SER A 35 -3.48 -3.51 -10.08
CA SER A 35 -3.99 -2.14 -10.16
C SER A 35 -5.51 -2.07 -9.99
N ALA A 36 -6.24 -2.97 -10.62
CA ALA A 36 -7.71 -2.95 -10.56
C ALA A 36 -8.19 -3.15 -9.12
N ASP A 37 -7.63 -4.13 -8.41
CA ASP A 37 -7.97 -4.40 -7.02
C ASP A 37 -7.55 -3.25 -6.10
N ALA A 38 -6.39 -2.66 -6.35
CA ALA A 38 -5.89 -1.54 -5.55
C ALA A 38 -6.80 -0.31 -5.67
N LEU A 39 -7.15 0.06 -6.88
CA LEU A 39 -8.00 1.22 -7.12
C LEU A 39 -9.41 0.99 -6.58
N ALA A 40 -9.95 -0.23 -6.73
CA ALA A 40 -11.24 -0.58 -6.17
C ALA A 40 -11.23 -0.52 -4.64
N ALA A 41 -10.16 -1.00 -4.01
CA ALA A 41 -10.03 -0.97 -2.55
C ALA A 41 -10.04 0.46 -2.00
N VAL A 42 -9.37 1.38 -2.69
CA VAL A 42 -9.33 2.79 -2.30
C VAL A 42 -10.73 3.42 -2.42
N GLU A 43 -11.47 3.06 -3.46
CA GLU A 43 -12.84 3.58 -3.67
C GLU A 43 -13.82 3.06 -2.61
N VAL A 44 -13.64 1.82 -2.15
CA VAL A 44 -14.50 1.24 -1.11
C VAL A 44 -14.30 1.95 0.22
N ARG A 45 -13.06 2.18 0.59
CA ARG A 45 -12.72 2.88 1.82
C ARG A 45 -11.31 3.47 1.71
N ARG A 46 -11.19 4.75 2.03
CA ARG A 46 -9.92 5.46 1.96
C ARG A 46 -8.93 4.91 2.99
N PRO A 47 -7.75 4.41 2.59
CA PRO A 47 -6.72 4.00 3.54
C PRO A 47 -5.97 5.20 4.10
N SER A 48 -5.30 5.01 5.23
CA SER A 48 -4.42 6.02 5.81
C SER A 48 -3.10 6.12 5.04
N LEU A 49 -2.69 5.02 4.42
CA LEU A 49 -1.45 4.94 3.65
C LEU A 49 -1.57 3.81 2.62
N VAL A 50 -0.98 3.99 1.46
CA VAL A 50 -0.80 2.92 0.47
C VAL A 50 0.67 2.55 0.41
N LEU A 51 0.99 1.28 0.65
CA LEU A 51 2.31 0.71 0.38
C LEU A 51 2.26 0.07 -0.99
N LEU A 52 3.03 0.58 -1.91
CA LEU A 52 2.93 0.24 -3.32
C LEU A 52 4.25 -0.34 -3.82
N ASP A 53 4.20 -1.58 -4.34
CA ASP A 53 5.37 -2.23 -4.93
C ASP A 53 5.73 -1.54 -6.24
N ILE A 54 6.95 -1.00 -6.32
CA ILE A 54 7.45 -0.33 -7.51
C ILE A 54 7.56 -1.29 -8.70
N TRP A 55 7.80 -2.58 -8.42
CA TRP A 55 8.01 -3.61 -9.44
C TRP A 55 6.76 -4.47 -9.68
N LEU A 56 5.58 -3.92 -9.46
CA LEU A 56 4.32 -4.65 -9.63
C LEU A 56 4.20 -5.24 -11.05
N GLN A 57 3.90 -6.52 -11.12
CA GLN A 57 3.77 -7.26 -12.36
C GLN A 57 2.37 -7.88 -12.49
N GLY A 58 2.03 -8.30 -13.69
CA GLY A 58 0.75 -8.96 -13.94
C GLY A 58 -0.46 -8.05 -13.77
N SER A 59 -0.28 -6.75 -13.96
CA SER A 59 -1.29 -5.73 -13.73
C SER A 59 -1.34 -4.79 -14.94
N ASP A 60 -2.51 -4.19 -15.20
CA ASP A 60 -2.66 -3.22 -16.28
C ASP A 60 -1.79 -1.99 -16.08
N LEU A 61 -1.64 -1.58 -14.83
CA LEU A 61 -0.74 -0.49 -14.45
C LEU A 61 0.38 -1.05 -13.58
N ASP A 62 1.60 -0.58 -13.79
CA ASP A 62 2.72 -0.86 -12.90
C ASP A 62 2.63 0.04 -11.64
N GLY A 63 3.62 -0.08 -10.75
CA GLY A 63 3.65 0.71 -9.52
C GLY A 63 3.59 2.21 -9.78
N LEU A 64 4.34 2.70 -10.76
CA LEU A 64 4.34 4.13 -11.09
C LEU A 64 3.00 4.57 -11.69
N GLY A 65 2.36 3.73 -12.51
CA GLY A 65 1.05 4.00 -13.07
C GLY A 65 -0.03 4.10 -12.00
N ILE A 66 0.01 3.22 -11.01
CA ILE A 66 -0.91 3.27 -9.87
C ILE A 66 -0.68 4.53 -9.05
N LEU A 67 0.58 4.87 -8.79
CA LEU A 67 0.92 6.10 -8.06
C LEU A 67 0.33 7.32 -8.76
N LYS A 68 0.48 7.41 -10.07
CA LYS A 68 -0.07 8.51 -10.86
C LYS A 68 -1.59 8.59 -10.75
N ALA A 69 -2.27 7.45 -10.89
CA ALA A 69 -3.73 7.38 -10.78
C ALA A 69 -4.20 7.82 -9.40
N LEU A 70 -3.52 7.37 -8.34
CA LEU A 70 -3.86 7.76 -6.98
C LEU A 70 -3.65 9.26 -6.74
N LYS A 71 -2.56 9.82 -7.24
CA LYS A 71 -2.29 11.25 -7.09
C LYS A 71 -3.30 12.11 -7.85
N GLU A 72 -3.80 11.65 -8.98
CA GLU A 72 -4.81 12.36 -9.76
C GLU A 72 -6.20 12.31 -9.11
N ASN A 73 -6.59 11.16 -8.58
CA ASN A 73 -7.94 10.95 -8.07
C ASN A 73 -8.05 11.09 -6.55
N HIS A 74 -6.98 10.83 -5.83
CA HIS A 74 -6.95 10.85 -4.37
C HIS A 74 -5.66 11.53 -3.88
N PRO A 75 -5.47 12.83 -4.16
CA PRO A 75 -4.18 13.50 -3.91
C PRO A 75 -3.78 13.60 -2.44
N THR A 76 -4.72 13.38 -1.53
CA THR A 76 -4.44 13.49 -0.09
C THR A 76 -4.05 12.17 0.55
N ILE A 77 -4.11 11.05 -0.17
CA ILE A 77 -3.70 9.74 0.37
C ILE A 77 -2.18 9.62 0.24
N PRO A 78 -1.44 9.44 1.36
CA PRO A 78 0.00 9.19 1.28
C PRO A 78 0.28 7.86 0.59
N VAL A 79 1.27 7.85 -0.29
CA VAL A 79 1.71 6.64 -0.99
C VAL A 79 3.20 6.48 -0.76
N LEU A 80 3.60 5.30 -0.30
CA LEU A 80 5.00 4.96 -0.10
C LEU A 80 5.37 3.82 -1.03
N MET A 81 6.37 4.05 -1.88
CA MET A 81 6.84 3.04 -2.82
C MET A 81 7.77 2.06 -2.11
N MET A 82 7.56 0.76 -2.36
CA MET A 82 8.42 -0.29 -1.82
C MET A 82 9.36 -0.79 -2.90
N SER A 83 10.65 -0.86 -2.59
CA SER A 83 11.64 -1.47 -3.47
C SER A 83 12.41 -2.61 -2.78
N GLY A 84 11.97 -3.01 -1.58
CA GLY A 84 12.61 -4.06 -0.80
C GLY A 84 12.11 -4.07 0.63
N HIS A 85 12.69 -4.93 1.45
CA HIS A 85 12.19 -5.19 2.81
C HIS A 85 12.34 -4.03 3.79
N GLY A 86 13.31 -3.13 3.59
CA GLY A 86 13.55 -2.02 4.51
C GLY A 86 12.46 -0.96 4.51
N THR A 87 11.58 -0.96 3.52
CA THR A 87 10.56 0.06 3.35
C THR A 87 9.48 0.00 4.41
N ILE A 88 9.25 -1.19 5.01
CA ILE A 88 8.20 -1.36 6.03
C ILE A 88 8.48 -0.50 7.26
N GLU A 89 9.73 -0.48 7.73
CA GLU A 89 10.11 0.35 8.88
C GLU A 89 9.91 1.83 8.57
N THR A 90 10.24 2.24 7.35
CA THR A 90 10.04 3.61 6.89
C THR A 90 8.56 3.97 6.90
N ALA A 91 7.70 3.06 6.45
CA ALA A 91 6.26 3.28 6.44
C ALA A 91 5.71 3.46 7.86
N VAL A 92 6.14 2.62 8.80
CA VAL A 92 5.73 2.72 10.20
C VAL A 92 6.17 4.05 10.78
N THR A 93 7.42 4.44 10.55
CA THR A 93 7.95 5.72 11.01
C THR A 93 7.16 6.89 10.44
N ALA A 94 6.85 6.85 9.15
CA ALA A 94 6.08 7.92 8.50
C ALA A 94 4.69 8.07 9.13
N LEU A 95 4.03 6.97 9.45
CA LEU A 95 2.72 7.03 10.12
C LEU A 95 2.81 7.53 11.55
N GLN A 96 3.87 7.17 12.26
CA GLN A 96 4.07 7.61 13.65
C GLN A 96 4.40 9.10 13.72
N ASP A 97 5.12 9.61 12.74
CA ASP A 97 5.52 11.02 12.71
C ASP A 97 4.42 11.94 12.18
N GLY A 98 3.55 11.40 11.40
CA GLY A 98 2.59 12.21 10.70
C GLY A 98 1.17 11.91 10.87
#